data_34b1f9aaf6e7d35fc270ecf644767c6d
#
_entry.id   34b1f9aaf6e7d35fc270ecf644767c6d
#
_cell.length_a   1.000
_cell.length_b   1.000
_cell.length_c   1.000
_cell.angle_alpha   90.00
_cell.angle_beta   90.00
_cell.angle_gamma   90.00
#
_symmetry.space_group_name_H-M   'P 1'
#
loop_
_entity.id
_entity.type
_entity.pdbx_description
1 polymer ?
#
loop_
_entity_poly.entity_id
_entity_poly.type
_entity_poly.pdbx_seq_one_letter_code
_entity_poly.pdbx_strand_id
1 'polypeptide(L)'
;CKGGRGGWGNQHFATPTRQVPRFAKAGLPGESHDVVLELKLLADVGLVGFPNVGKSTLLSVVSKAHPKIANYHFTTLYPNLGVVYVDEGVSFVMADIPGIIEGASEGAGLGHDFLRHIDRCRLLVHLVDVSGSEGRDPIADFDAINAELREYSPELATRPQIAVANKTDLLADTEQLDAFRAHVEGLGYEFFAMSAATHQGTRELVQRISQRLSELPPVTVYEPEYVPKPPVIDTTEPLHIEREDNTWLVEGPWLQRLMGNINFSDYESRLYFDKMLRQSG
;
A
#
# COMPACT_ATOMS: atom_id res chain seq x y z
N CYS A 1 8.82 -0.20 16.37
CA CYS A 1 10.02 -0.43 17.19
C CYS A 1 10.12 0.63 18.29
N LYS A 2 10.39 0.20 19.51
CA LYS A 2 10.58 1.09 20.65
C LYS A 2 12.06 1.44 20.76
N GLY A 3 12.37 2.73 20.95
CA GLY A 3 13.73 3.19 21.19
C GLY A 3 14.27 2.70 22.54
N GLY A 4 15.56 2.45 22.61
CA GLY A 4 16.22 2.09 23.87
C GLY A 4 16.25 3.25 24.86
N ARG A 5 16.41 2.93 26.14
CA ARG A 5 16.54 3.94 27.19
C ARG A 5 17.95 4.55 27.14
N GLY A 6 18.06 5.86 27.16
CA GLY A 6 19.34 6.57 27.23
C GLY A 6 20.16 6.21 28.45
N GLY A 7 21.48 6.24 28.32
CA GLY A 7 22.41 6.04 29.41
C GLY A 7 22.52 7.23 30.36
N TRP A 8 23.24 7.05 31.43
CA TRP A 8 23.53 8.12 32.41
C TRP A 8 25.00 8.54 32.28
N GLY A 9 25.22 9.81 32.05
CA GLY A 9 26.56 10.36 32.05
C GLY A 9 27.19 10.36 33.46
N ASN A 10 28.50 10.59 33.52
CA ASN A 10 29.27 10.58 34.76
C ASN A 10 28.76 11.56 35.86
N GLN A 11 28.12 12.65 35.44
CA GLN A 11 27.53 13.62 36.34
C GLN A 11 26.51 13.00 37.30
N HIS A 12 25.76 11.99 36.88
CA HIS A 12 24.76 11.32 37.70
C HIS A 12 25.37 10.45 38.83
N PHE A 13 26.67 10.19 38.76
CA PHE A 13 27.42 9.38 39.73
C PHE A 13 28.36 10.20 40.62
N ALA A 14 28.28 11.53 40.52
CA ALA A 14 29.04 12.43 41.38
C ALA A 14 28.54 12.37 42.81
N THR A 15 29.47 12.32 43.77
CA THR A 15 29.22 12.35 45.19
C THR A 15 30.06 13.48 45.85
N PRO A 16 29.75 13.93 47.05
CA PRO A 16 30.54 14.95 47.78
C PRO A 16 32.02 14.61 47.87
N THR A 17 32.36 13.34 47.96
CA THR A 17 33.75 12.85 48.09
C THR A 17 34.36 12.52 46.72
N ARG A 18 33.56 12.42 45.65
CA ARG A 18 33.97 12.09 44.29
C ARG A 18 33.23 12.97 43.29
N GLN A 19 33.77 14.13 43.04
CA GLN A 19 33.12 15.15 42.20
C GLN A 19 33.22 14.85 40.69
N VAL A 20 34.21 14.08 40.24
CA VAL A 20 34.44 13.75 38.83
C VAL A 20 34.59 12.23 38.67
N PRO A 21 33.49 11.47 38.68
CA PRO A 21 33.55 10.05 38.36
C PRO A 21 34.04 9.81 36.91
N ARG A 22 34.83 8.77 36.70
CA ARG A 22 35.37 8.41 35.38
C ARG A 22 34.53 7.35 34.65
N PHE A 23 33.36 7.00 35.16
CA PHE A 23 32.45 6.05 34.57
C PHE A 23 31.11 6.65 34.24
N ALA A 24 30.42 6.08 33.29
CA ALA A 24 29.09 6.40 32.87
C ALA A 24 28.30 5.10 32.61
N LYS A 25 27.00 5.16 32.69
CA LYS A 25 26.12 4.04 32.35
C LYS A 25 25.72 4.12 30.90
N ALA A 26 26.01 3.09 30.11
CA ALA A 26 25.57 3.00 28.73
C ALA A 26 24.04 2.96 28.61
N GLY A 27 23.52 3.34 27.49
CA GLY A 27 22.10 3.17 27.15
C GLY A 27 21.75 1.73 26.89
N LEU A 28 20.47 1.43 26.88
CA LEU A 28 19.94 0.14 26.49
C LEU A 28 19.69 0.12 24.97
N PRO A 29 19.94 -0.99 24.28
CA PRO A 29 19.58 -1.12 22.87
C PRO A 29 18.08 -0.96 22.68
N GLY A 30 17.68 -0.40 21.54
CA GLY A 30 16.28 -0.36 21.11
C GLY A 30 15.85 -1.67 20.48
N GLU A 31 14.56 -1.75 20.16
CA GLU A 31 14.01 -2.85 19.40
C GLU A 31 14.40 -2.73 17.91
N SER A 32 14.78 -3.86 17.31
CA SER A 32 15.04 -3.97 15.88
C SER A 32 14.23 -5.12 15.31
N HIS A 33 13.49 -4.83 14.24
CA HIS A 33 12.67 -5.83 13.55
C HIS A 33 12.91 -5.74 12.05
N ASP A 34 13.08 -6.87 11.41
CA ASP A 34 13.01 -6.98 9.96
C ASP A 34 11.53 -7.07 9.58
N VAL A 35 11.08 -6.14 8.73
CA VAL A 35 9.67 -6.06 8.32
C VAL A 35 9.58 -6.12 6.80
N VAL A 36 8.58 -6.82 6.31
CA VAL A 36 8.19 -6.82 4.90
C VAL A 36 6.99 -5.90 4.77
N LEU A 37 7.13 -4.86 3.97
CA LEU A 37 6.03 -3.94 3.67
C LEU A 37 5.36 -4.38 2.38
N GLU A 38 4.07 -4.69 2.45
CA GLU A 38 3.24 -5.00 1.29
C GLU A 38 2.27 -3.85 1.03
N LEU A 39 2.38 -3.22 -0.17
CA LEU A 39 1.44 -2.21 -0.61
C LEU A 39 0.21 -2.90 -1.24
N LYS A 40 -0.92 -2.93 -0.53
CA LYS A 40 -2.15 -3.61 -0.98
C LYS A 40 -3.05 -2.73 -1.86
N LEU A 41 -3.02 -1.41 -1.71
CA LEU A 41 -3.79 -0.48 -2.53
C LEU A 41 -2.90 0.05 -3.66
N LEU A 42 -3.34 -0.15 -4.90
CA LEU A 42 -2.66 0.41 -6.08
C LEU A 42 -3.15 1.82 -6.37
N ALA A 43 -4.47 1.97 -6.45
CA ALA A 43 -5.16 3.22 -6.74
C ALA A 43 -6.58 3.18 -6.15
N ASP A 44 -7.20 4.35 -6.01
CA ASP A 44 -8.61 4.43 -5.62
C ASP A 44 -9.51 4.01 -6.78
N VAL A 45 -9.13 4.38 -8.01
CA VAL A 45 -9.90 4.16 -9.24
C VAL A 45 -9.05 3.43 -10.27
N GLY A 46 -9.59 2.36 -10.83
CA GLY A 46 -9.01 1.64 -11.96
C GLY A 46 -9.75 1.96 -13.26
N LEU A 47 -9.01 2.34 -14.30
CA LEU A 47 -9.56 2.48 -15.66
C LEU A 47 -9.52 1.14 -16.36
N VAL A 48 -10.66 0.67 -16.81
CA VAL A 48 -10.81 -0.57 -17.59
C VAL A 48 -11.44 -0.26 -18.94
N GLY A 49 -11.18 -1.09 -19.93
CA GLY A 49 -11.68 -0.90 -21.29
C GLY A 49 -10.69 -1.42 -22.32
N PHE A 50 -11.15 -1.67 -23.52
CA PHE A 50 -10.31 -2.13 -24.64
C PHE A 50 -9.17 -1.15 -24.97
N PRO A 51 -8.15 -1.58 -25.73
CA PRO A 51 -7.14 -0.65 -26.26
C PRO A 51 -7.82 0.49 -27.06
N ASN A 52 -7.17 1.65 -27.09
CA ASN A 52 -7.57 2.84 -27.86
C ASN A 52 -8.93 3.48 -27.50
N VAL A 53 -9.63 3.01 -26.48
CA VAL A 53 -10.88 3.65 -26.00
C VAL A 53 -10.66 5.00 -25.30
N GLY A 54 -9.39 5.38 -25.05
CA GLY A 54 -9.02 6.68 -24.49
C GLY A 54 -8.71 6.69 -23.00
N LYS A 55 -8.38 5.55 -22.38
CA LYS A 55 -8.00 5.47 -20.94
C LYS A 55 -6.83 6.38 -20.59
N SER A 56 -5.71 6.24 -21.29
CA SER A 56 -4.50 7.04 -21.04
C SER A 56 -4.71 8.52 -21.37
N THR A 57 -5.56 8.82 -22.35
CA THR A 57 -5.95 10.19 -22.67
C THR A 57 -6.75 10.81 -21.51
N LEU A 58 -7.76 10.11 -21.00
CA LEU A 58 -8.51 10.56 -19.84
C LEU A 58 -7.57 10.80 -18.65
N LEU A 59 -6.71 9.83 -18.32
CA LEU A 59 -5.77 9.97 -17.21
C LEU A 59 -4.87 11.21 -17.36
N SER A 60 -4.38 11.47 -18.56
CA SER A 60 -3.53 12.64 -18.85
C SER A 60 -4.27 13.96 -18.70
N VAL A 61 -5.57 13.99 -19.06
CA VAL A 61 -6.42 15.19 -18.99
C VAL A 61 -6.80 15.54 -17.56
N VAL A 62 -7.13 14.53 -16.74
CA VAL A 62 -7.62 14.76 -15.37
C VAL A 62 -6.51 14.82 -14.33
N SER A 63 -5.34 14.35 -14.65
CA SER A 63 -4.18 14.36 -13.75
C SER A 63 -3.48 15.72 -13.75
N LYS A 64 -3.22 16.27 -12.56
CA LYS A 64 -2.53 17.57 -12.40
C LYS A 64 -1.05 17.51 -12.76
N ALA A 65 -0.43 16.36 -12.66
CA ALA A 65 0.94 16.09 -13.05
C ALA A 65 0.95 15.00 -14.13
N HIS A 66 2.00 14.97 -14.96
CA HIS A 66 2.13 13.88 -15.92
C HIS A 66 2.04 12.52 -15.23
N PRO A 67 1.18 11.61 -15.70
CA PRO A 67 1.08 10.28 -15.16
C PRO A 67 2.45 9.61 -15.10
N LYS A 68 2.73 8.91 -14.03
CA LYS A 68 3.99 8.19 -13.84
C LYS A 68 3.79 6.71 -14.03
N ILE A 69 4.69 6.10 -14.79
CA ILE A 69 4.78 4.64 -14.88
C ILE A 69 5.27 4.11 -13.53
N ALA A 70 4.47 3.27 -12.89
CA ALA A 70 4.83 2.66 -11.62
C ALA A 70 5.56 1.33 -11.87
N ASN A 71 6.87 1.31 -11.59
CA ASN A 71 7.70 0.10 -11.71
C ASN A 71 7.53 -0.76 -10.45
N TYR A 72 6.62 -1.69 -10.46
CA TYR A 72 6.48 -2.70 -9.43
C TYR A 72 7.30 -3.94 -9.80
N HIS A 73 8.21 -4.38 -8.92
CA HIS A 73 9.11 -5.52 -9.17
C HIS A 73 8.38 -6.87 -9.38
N PHE A 74 7.10 -6.92 -9.11
CA PHE A 74 6.26 -8.12 -9.22
C PHE A 74 5.29 -8.08 -10.40
N THR A 75 5.45 -7.14 -11.36
CA THR A 75 4.52 -6.98 -12.49
C THR A 75 5.27 -6.93 -13.81
N THR A 76 4.74 -7.65 -14.81
CA THR A 76 5.20 -7.59 -16.18
C THR A 76 4.59 -6.41 -16.95
N LEU A 77 3.45 -5.89 -16.48
CA LEU A 77 2.77 -4.72 -17.01
C LEU A 77 2.81 -3.58 -15.99
N TYR A 78 3.24 -2.42 -16.43
CA TYR A 78 3.38 -1.24 -15.57
C TYR A 78 2.17 -0.33 -15.70
N PRO A 79 1.35 -0.17 -14.65
CA PRO A 79 0.23 0.77 -14.68
C PRO A 79 0.72 2.21 -14.70
N ASN A 80 0.02 3.06 -15.45
CA ASN A 80 0.22 4.50 -15.36
C ASN A 80 -0.65 5.04 -14.23
N LEU A 81 -0.03 5.73 -13.26
CA LEU A 81 -0.72 6.33 -12.14
C LEU A 81 -0.79 7.85 -12.29
N GLY A 82 -1.95 8.41 -12.04
CA GLY A 82 -2.20 9.84 -11.98
C GLY A 82 -2.91 10.26 -10.72
N VAL A 83 -2.50 11.39 -10.13
CA VAL A 83 -3.21 12.01 -9.01
C VAL A 83 -4.19 13.03 -9.56
N VAL A 84 -5.47 12.78 -9.28
CA VAL A 84 -6.59 13.62 -9.71
C VAL A 84 -7.01 14.51 -8.54
N TYR A 85 -6.98 15.83 -8.75
CA TYR A 85 -7.44 16.82 -7.78
C TYR A 85 -8.84 17.24 -8.12
N VAL A 86 -9.74 17.17 -7.15
CA VAL A 86 -11.14 17.52 -7.30
C VAL A 86 -11.39 18.93 -6.76
N ASP A 87 -10.95 19.16 -5.51
CA ASP A 87 -11.10 20.42 -4.78
C ASP A 87 -9.99 20.56 -3.72
N GLU A 88 -9.96 21.67 -2.95
CA GLU A 88 -8.98 21.85 -1.87
C GLU A 88 -9.06 20.71 -0.86
N GLY A 89 -7.95 19.98 -0.74
CA GLY A 89 -7.83 18.84 0.18
C GLY A 89 -8.47 17.54 -0.31
N VAL A 90 -9.14 17.52 -1.48
CA VAL A 90 -9.79 16.32 -2.03
C VAL A 90 -9.06 15.88 -3.28
N SER A 91 -8.46 14.70 -3.20
CA SER A 91 -7.76 14.06 -4.32
C SER A 91 -7.86 12.54 -4.23
N PHE A 92 -7.73 11.87 -5.35
CA PHE A 92 -7.67 10.42 -5.42
C PHE A 92 -6.65 9.97 -6.48
N VAL A 93 -6.20 8.72 -6.37
CA VAL A 93 -5.28 8.13 -7.33
C VAL A 93 -6.06 7.32 -8.35
N MET A 94 -5.79 7.58 -9.63
CA MET A 94 -6.37 6.86 -10.75
C MET A 94 -5.27 6.09 -11.47
N ALA A 95 -5.54 4.83 -11.79
CA ALA A 95 -4.64 3.93 -12.51
C ALA A 95 -5.19 3.62 -13.90
N ASP A 96 -4.40 3.89 -14.93
CA ASP A 96 -4.60 3.30 -16.25
C ASP A 96 -3.87 1.96 -16.28
N ILE A 97 -4.64 0.91 -16.35
CA ILE A 97 -4.13 -0.45 -16.31
C ILE A 97 -4.18 -1.00 -17.74
N PRO A 98 -3.04 -1.09 -18.44
CA PRO A 98 -2.99 -1.62 -19.79
C PRO A 98 -3.23 -3.14 -19.79
N GLY A 99 -3.95 -3.66 -20.74
CA GLY A 99 -3.88 -5.08 -21.07
C GLY A 99 -5.11 -5.96 -20.86
N ILE A 100 -6.36 -5.44 -20.90
CA ILE A 100 -7.48 -6.35 -21.24
C ILE A 100 -7.39 -6.61 -22.74
N ILE A 101 -7.03 -7.83 -23.10
CA ILE A 101 -7.06 -8.34 -24.48
C ILE A 101 -7.90 -9.62 -24.44
N GLU A 102 -8.76 -9.81 -25.44
CA GLU A 102 -9.50 -11.07 -25.63
C GLU A 102 -8.59 -12.29 -25.38
N GLY A 103 -9.01 -13.19 -24.50
CA GLY A 103 -8.26 -14.41 -24.17
C GLY A 103 -7.30 -14.32 -22.99
N ALA A 104 -7.34 -13.27 -22.17
CA ALA A 104 -6.52 -13.16 -20.96
C ALA A 104 -6.85 -14.26 -19.93
N SER A 105 -8.09 -14.77 -19.91
CA SER A 105 -8.56 -15.90 -19.11
C SER A 105 -8.04 -17.25 -19.58
N GLU A 106 -7.69 -17.39 -20.87
CA GLU A 106 -7.26 -18.67 -21.46
C GLU A 106 -5.79 -19.04 -21.20
N GLY A 107 -5.11 -18.39 -20.29
CA GLY A 107 -3.80 -18.88 -19.80
C GLY A 107 -2.56 -18.25 -20.41
N ALA A 108 -2.65 -17.16 -21.16
CA ALA A 108 -1.50 -16.43 -21.67
C ALA A 108 -0.86 -15.49 -20.65
N GLY A 109 -0.81 -15.85 -19.37
CA GLY A 109 0.00 -15.22 -18.29
C GLY A 109 -0.16 -13.72 -18.01
N LEU A 110 -0.53 -12.93 -18.99
CA LEU A 110 -0.64 -11.47 -18.91
C LEU A 110 -1.95 -11.00 -18.26
N GLY A 111 -3.05 -11.76 -18.39
CA GLY A 111 -4.35 -11.42 -17.85
C GLY A 111 -4.41 -11.49 -16.32
N HIS A 112 -3.80 -12.49 -15.72
CA HIS A 112 -3.79 -12.66 -14.27
C HIS A 112 -3.06 -11.53 -13.51
N ASP A 113 -1.95 -11.06 -14.04
CA ASP A 113 -1.21 -9.95 -13.42
C ASP A 113 -1.98 -8.62 -13.54
N PHE A 114 -2.67 -8.41 -14.65
CA PHE A 114 -3.55 -7.29 -14.88
C PHE A 114 -4.73 -7.26 -13.90
N LEU A 115 -5.45 -8.35 -13.78
CA LEU A 115 -6.63 -8.46 -12.92
C LEU A 115 -6.28 -8.34 -11.43
N ARG A 116 -5.07 -8.74 -11.03
CA ARG A 116 -4.53 -8.49 -9.69
C ARG A 116 -4.34 -7.00 -9.39
N HIS A 117 -4.09 -6.16 -10.40
CA HIS A 117 -4.03 -4.69 -10.23
C HIS A 117 -5.42 -4.08 -10.06
N ILE A 118 -6.39 -4.54 -10.83
CA ILE A 118 -7.79 -4.10 -10.71
C ILE A 118 -8.34 -4.46 -9.33
N ASP A 119 -8.00 -5.64 -8.83
CA ASP A 119 -8.41 -6.09 -7.49
C ASP A 119 -7.95 -5.16 -6.36
N ARG A 120 -6.94 -4.35 -6.62
CA ARG A 120 -6.41 -3.34 -5.69
C ARG A 120 -7.04 -1.95 -5.84
N CYS A 121 -8.10 -1.79 -6.65
CA CYS A 121 -8.84 -0.55 -6.81
C CYS A 121 -10.19 -0.62 -6.08
N ARG A 122 -10.69 0.52 -5.60
CA ARG A 122 -11.96 0.61 -4.87
C ARG A 122 -13.16 0.81 -5.80
N LEU A 123 -12.96 1.50 -6.91
CA LEU A 123 -13.96 1.84 -7.91
C LEU A 123 -13.40 1.56 -9.31
N LEU A 124 -14.20 1.05 -10.21
CA LEU A 124 -13.85 0.86 -11.60
C LEU A 124 -14.53 1.93 -12.47
N VAL A 125 -13.79 2.47 -13.42
CA VAL A 125 -14.31 3.33 -14.49
C VAL A 125 -14.10 2.60 -15.81
N HIS A 126 -15.17 2.11 -16.38
CA HIS A 126 -15.17 1.33 -17.60
C HIS A 126 -15.40 2.23 -18.81
N LEU A 127 -14.35 2.50 -19.56
CA LEU A 127 -14.40 3.31 -20.76
C LEU A 127 -14.72 2.45 -21.99
N VAL A 128 -15.69 2.94 -22.77
CA VAL A 128 -16.09 2.34 -24.05
C VAL A 128 -16.05 3.40 -25.14
N ASP A 129 -15.51 3.06 -26.31
CA ASP A 129 -15.55 3.91 -27.50
C ASP A 129 -16.90 3.76 -28.19
N VAL A 130 -17.75 4.80 -28.06
CA VAL A 130 -19.07 4.80 -28.68
C VAL A 130 -19.11 5.34 -30.10
N SER A 131 -17.97 5.81 -30.62
CA SER A 131 -17.87 6.31 -31.98
C SER A 131 -17.80 5.20 -33.05
N GLY A 132 -17.52 3.96 -32.64
CA GLY A 132 -17.27 2.87 -33.57
C GLY A 132 -16.03 3.07 -34.45
N SER A 133 -15.11 3.98 -34.06
CA SER A 133 -13.94 4.35 -34.86
C SER A 133 -13.02 3.16 -35.19
N GLU A 134 -13.10 2.09 -34.41
CA GLU A 134 -12.34 0.85 -34.62
C GLU A 134 -13.19 -0.29 -35.18
N GLY A 135 -14.42 -0.01 -35.60
CA GLY A 135 -15.34 -1.02 -36.16
C GLY A 135 -15.90 -2.02 -35.14
N ARG A 136 -15.82 -1.65 -33.84
CA ARG A 136 -16.30 -2.49 -32.72
C ARG A 136 -17.67 -2.04 -32.27
N ASP A 137 -18.44 -2.96 -31.71
CA ASP A 137 -19.74 -2.66 -31.10
C ASP A 137 -19.56 -2.30 -29.62
N PRO A 138 -19.97 -1.09 -29.17
CA PRO A 138 -19.82 -0.66 -27.80
C PRO A 138 -20.49 -1.57 -26.76
N ILE A 139 -21.65 -2.14 -27.09
CA ILE A 139 -22.37 -3.06 -26.22
C ILE A 139 -21.60 -4.35 -26.05
N ALA A 140 -21.13 -4.94 -27.15
CA ALA A 140 -20.34 -6.17 -27.12
C ALA A 140 -19.01 -5.97 -26.36
N ASP A 141 -18.33 -4.83 -26.54
CA ASP A 141 -17.11 -4.49 -25.82
C ASP A 141 -17.33 -4.39 -24.32
N PHE A 142 -18.42 -3.73 -23.89
CA PHE A 142 -18.79 -3.60 -22.48
C PHE A 142 -19.07 -4.97 -21.84
N ASP A 143 -19.86 -5.79 -22.52
CA ASP A 143 -20.24 -7.11 -22.02
C ASP A 143 -19.03 -8.06 -21.96
N ALA A 144 -18.14 -8.02 -22.95
CA ALA A 144 -16.94 -8.84 -22.99
C ALA A 144 -16.02 -8.58 -21.78
N ILE A 145 -15.75 -7.32 -21.47
CA ILE A 145 -14.92 -6.96 -20.31
C ILE A 145 -15.59 -7.35 -18.98
N ASN A 146 -16.90 -7.14 -18.87
CA ASN A 146 -17.62 -7.56 -17.67
C ASN A 146 -17.68 -9.09 -17.51
N ALA A 147 -17.69 -9.84 -18.60
CA ALA A 147 -17.59 -11.29 -18.57
C ALA A 147 -16.20 -11.73 -18.07
N GLU A 148 -15.14 -11.09 -18.57
CA GLU A 148 -13.76 -11.37 -18.17
C GLU A 148 -13.49 -11.05 -16.68
N LEU A 149 -13.99 -9.91 -16.20
CA LEU A 149 -13.93 -9.54 -14.77
C LEU A 149 -14.64 -10.59 -13.88
N ARG A 150 -15.77 -11.11 -14.35
CA ARG A 150 -16.57 -12.12 -13.64
C ARG A 150 -15.90 -13.49 -13.59
N GLU A 151 -15.26 -13.87 -14.69
CA GLU A 151 -14.53 -15.13 -14.82
C GLU A 151 -13.29 -15.16 -13.92
N TYR A 152 -12.60 -14.03 -13.82
CA TYR A 152 -11.43 -13.94 -12.96
C TYR A 152 -11.77 -13.99 -11.47
N SER A 153 -12.70 -13.18 -11.00
CA SER A 153 -13.13 -13.12 -9.60
C SER A 153 -14.56 -12.63 -9.47
N PRO A 154 -15.43 -13.43 -8.82
CA PRO A 154 -16.77 -12.97 -8.46
C PRO A 154 -16.79 -11.69 -7.64
N GLU A 155 -15.77 -11.47 -6.79
CA GLU A 155 -15.63 -10.26 -5.99
C GLU A 155 -15.38 -9.03 -6.87
N LEU A 156 -14.58 -9.20 -7.92
CA LEU A 156 -14.27 -8.14 -8.87
C LEU A 156 -15.52 -7.71 -9.66
N ALA A 157 -16.35 -8.68 -10.02
CA ALA A 157 -17.61 -8.43 -10.71
C ALA A 157 -18.64 -7.65 -9.87
N THR A 158 -18.53 -7.70 -8.54
CA THR A 158 -19.41 -6.96 -7.62
C THR A 158 -18.89 -5.56 -7.25
N ARG A 159 -17.68 -5.19 -7.72
CA ARG A 159 -17.15 -3.86 -7.43
C ARG A 159 -18.00 -2.77 -8.05
N PRO A 160 -18.14 -1.64 -7.35
CA PRO A 160 -18.78 -0.46 -7.91
C PRO A 160 -18.11 -0.04 -9.21
N GLN A 161 -18.91 0.18 -10.24
CA GLN A 161 -18.44 0.51 -11.59
C GLN A 161 -19.25 1.65 -12.16
N ILE A 162 -18.58 2.57 -12.85
CA ILE A 162 -19.17 3.63 -13.66
C ILE A 162 -18.84 3.32 -15.11
N ALA A 163 -19.86 3.18 -15.95
CA ALA A 163 -19.69 3.00 -17.39
C ALA A 163 -19.60 4.36 -18.09
N VAL A 164 -18.58 4.54 -18.89
CA VAL A 164 -18.28 5.82 -19.54
C VAL A 164 -18.20 5.63 -21.06
N ALA A 165 -19.15 6.27 -21.74
CA ALA A 165 -19.14 6.41 -23.19
C ALA A 165 -18.15 7.52 -23.57
N ASN A 166 -17.02 7.16 -24.15
CA ASN A 166 -15.99 8.11 -24.59
C ASN A 166 -16.04 8.31 -26.11
N LYS A 167 -15.38 9.36 -26.59
CA LYS A 167 -15.30 9.82 -27.98
C LYS A 167 -16.66 10.27 -28.55
N THR A 168 -17.50 10.87 -27.70
CA THR A 168 -18.80 11.41 -28.12
C THR A 168 -18.68 12.54 -29.15
N ASP A 169 -17.53 13.18 -29.25
CA ASP A 169 -17.19 14.19 -30.24
C ASP A 169 -17.11 13.64 -31.68
N LEU A 170 -16.96 12.33 -31.84
CA LEU A 170 -16.90 11.68 -33.15
C LEU A 170 -18.23 11.09 -33.60
N LEU A 171 -19.26 11.17 -32.78
CA LEU A 171 -20.60 10.66 -33.12
C LEU A 171 -21.27 11.54 -34.18
N ALA A 172 -21.80 10.93 -35.20
CA ALA A 172 -22.61 11.59 -36.20
C ALA A 172 -24.07 11.78 -35.75
N ASP A 173 -24.56 10.84 -34.93
CA ASP A 173 -25.91 10.85 -34.35
C ASP A 173 -25.85 10.28 -32.91
N THR A 174 -26.97 10.34 -32.19
CA THR A 174 -27.09 9.92 -30.80
C THR A 174 -27.63 8.48 -30.65
N GLU A 175 -28.04 7.85 -31.73
CA GLU A 175 -28.73 6.55 -31.67
C GLU A 175 -27.90 5.47 -30.99
N GLN A 176 -26.62 5.38 -31.37
CA GLN A 176 -25.68 4.43 -30.79
C GLN A 176 -25.40 4.73 -29.30
N LEU A 177 -25.28 6.01 -28.95
CA LEU A 177 -25.10 6.45 -27.57
C LEU A 177 -26.33 6.13 -26.71
N ASP A 178 -27.54 6.36 -27.22
CA ASP A 178 -28.79 6.11 -26.51
C ASP A 178 -29.02 4.59 -26.33
N ALA A 179 -28.68 3.79 -27.35
CA ALA A 179 -28.73 2.32 -27.25
C ALA A 179 -27.75 1.80 -26.19
N PHE A 180 -26.51 2.27 -26.17
CA PHE A 180 -25.51 1.90 -25.17
C PHE A 180 -25.93 2.34 -23.77
N ARG A 181 -26.45 3.57 -23.59
CA ARG A 181 -26.99 4.06 -22.34
C ARG A 181 -28.09 3.13 -21.81
N ALA A 182 -29.09 2.81 -22.64
CA ALA A 182 -30.21 1.97 -22.25
C ALA A 182 -29.75 0.58 -21.80
N HIS A 183 -28.73 -0.01 -22.48
CA HIS A 183 -28.15 -1.29 -22.11
C HIS A 183 -27.46 -1.22 -20.74
N VAL A 184 -26.59 -0.23 -20.51
CA VAL A 184 -25.81 -0.05 -19.28
C VAL A 184 -26.72 0.22 -18.08
N GLU A 185 -27.68 1.14 -18.22
CA GLU A 185 -28.65 1.47 -17.16
C GLU A 185 -29.58 0.28 -16.87
N GLY A 186 -29.96 -0.50 -17.92
CA GLY A 186 -30.74 -1.71 -17.78
C GLY A 186 -30.02 -2.80 -16.96
N LEU A 187 -28.70 -2.84 -16.97
CA LEU A 187 -27.88 -3.71 -16.14
C LEU A 187 -27.63 -3.15 -14.72
N GLY A 188 -28.09 -1.95 -14.43
CA GLY A 188 -27.96 -1.29 -13.12
C GLY A 188 -26.64 -0.54 -12.91
N TYR A 189 -25.84 -0.33 -13.94
CA TYR A 189 -24.63 0.49 -13.86
C TYR A 189 -24.94 1.97 -14.05
N GLU A 190 -24.13 2.82 -13.42
CA GLU A 190 -24.17 4.25 -13.61
C GLU A 190 -23.51 4.63 -14.94
N PHE A 191 -24.19 5.48 -15.73
CA PHE A 191 -23.76 5.87 -17.07
C PHE A 191 -23.28 7.32 -17.14
N PHE A 192 -22.16 7.53 -17.87
CA PHE A 192 -21.64 8.85 -18.21
C PHE A 192 -21.27 8.92 -19.69
N ALA A 193 -21.49 10.08 -20.29
CA ALA A 193 -21.06 10.38 -21.66
C ALA A 193 -20.03 11.52 -21.63
N MET A 194 -18.91 11.34 -22.32
CA MET A 194 -17.84 12.34 -22.36
C MET A 194 -17.00 12.25 -23.64
N SER A 195 -16.16 13.26 -23.83
CA SER A 195 -15.01 13.21 -24.73
C SER A 195 -13.75 13.61 -23.99
N ALA A 196 -12.81 12.68 -23.83
CA ALA A 196 -11.51 12.96 -23.24
C ALA A 196 -10.68 13.93 -24.11
N ALA A 197 -10.83 13.88 -25.43
CA ALA A 197 -10.09 14.72 -26.38
C ALA A 197 -10.54 16.20 -26.31
N THR A 198 -11.84 16.45 -26.18
CA THR A 198 -12.40 17.80 -26.10
C THR A 198 -12.61 18.32 -24.67
N HIS A 199 -12.31 17.50 -23.67
CA HIS A 199 -12.55 17.74 -22.24
C HIS A 199 -14.03 17.87 -21.84
N GLN A 200 -14.95 17.56 -22.74
CA GLN A 200 -16.39 17.64 -22.46
C GLN A 200 -16.79 16.52 -21.50
N GLY A 201 -17.50 16.86 -20.40
CA GLY A 201 -17.98 15.88 -19.40
C GLY A 201 -16.92 15.35 -18.45
N THR A 202 -15.61 15.69 -18.64
CA THR A 202 -14.53 15.15 -17.82
C THR A 202 -14.57 15.63 -16.37
N ARG A 203 -14.93 16.91 -16.16
CA ARG A 203 -15.04 17.50 -14.82
C ARG A 203 -16.20 16.90 -14.02
N GLU A 204 -17.32 16.73 -14.64
CA GLU A 204 -18.52 16.12 -14.06
C GLU A 204 -18.24 14.66 -13.68
N LEU A 205 -17.54 13.92 -14.54
CA LEU A 205 -17.10 12.56 -14.24
C LEU A 205 -16.18 12.52 -13.02
N VAL A 206 -15.17 13.39 -12.94
CA VAL A 206 -14.24 13.46 -11.80
C VAL A 206 -14.97 13.78 -10.50
N GLN A 207 -15.91 14.71 -10.52
CA GLN A 207 -16.74 15.04 -9.35
C GLN A 207 -17.58 13.85 -8.91
N ARG A 208 -18.19 13.14 -9.87
CA ARG A 208 -19.00 11.96 -9.57
C ARG A 208 -18.18 10.82 -9.02
N ILE A 209 -16.99 10.56 -9.57
CA ILE A 209 -16.04 9.57 -9.03
C ILE A 209 -15.70 9.90 -7.57
N SER A 210 -15.36 11.15 -7.28
CA SER A 210 -15.05 11.60 -5.92
C SER A 210 -16.20 11.38 -4.95
N GLN A 211 -17.44 11.70 -5.37
CA GLN A 211 -18.63 11.44 -4.57
C GLN A 211 -18.80 9.96 -4.30
N ARG A 212 -18.71 9.10 -5.33
CA ARG A 212 -18.81 7.64 -5.17
C ARG A 212 -17.74 7.08 -4.23
N LEU A 213 -16.50 7.57 -4.35
CA LEU A 213 -15.42 7.14 -3.44
C LEU A 213 -15.71 7.51 -1.98
N SER A 214 -16.39 8.63 -1.72
CA SER A 214 -16.77 9.02 -0.37
C SER A 214 -17.93 8.18 0.21
N GLU A 215 -18.77 7.61 -0.63
CA GLU A 215 -19.86 6.70 -0.25
C GLU A 215 -19.37 5.28 0.03
N LEU A 216 -18.21 4.91 -0.55
CA LEU A 216 -17.63 3.58 -0.35
C LEU A 216 -17.02 3.45 1.06
N PRO A 217 -17.08 2.24 1.65
CA PRO A 217 -16.45 2.02 2.94
C PRO A 217 -14.95 2.38 2.88
N PRO A 218 -14.38 2.87 3.98
CA PRO A 218 -12.95 3.14 4.03
C PRO A 218 -12.18 1.85 3.70
N VAL A 219 -10.97 2.03 3.17
CA VAL A 219 -10.06 0.92 2.91
C VAL A 219 -9.96 0.06 4.15
N THR A 220 -10.11 -1.27 3.99
CA THR A 220 -10.00 -2.21 5.10
C THR A 220 -8.69 -1.97 5.83
N VAL A 221 -8.77 -1.50 7.07
CA VAL A 221 -7.61 -1.38 7.95
C VAL A 221 -7.27 -2.80 8.39
N TYR A 222 -6.15 -3.31 7.89
CA TYR A 222 -5.68 -4.61 8.32
C TYR A 222 -5.16 -4.51 9.75
N GLU A 223 -5.69 -5.33 10.63
CA GLU A 223 -5.11 -5.49 11.95
C GLU A 223 -3.71 -6.13 11.81
N PRO A 224 -2.72 -5.68 12.58
CA PRO A 224 -1.40 -6.27 12.51
C PRO A 224 -1.47 -7.74 12.94
N GLU A 225 -1.02 -8.66 12.09
CA GLU A 225 -0.96 -10.10 12.40
C GLU A 225 -0.02 -10.39 13.58
N TYR A 226 0.93 -9.50 13.82
CA TYR A 226 1.86 -9.58 14.93
C TYR A 226 1.72 -8.36 15.84
N VAL A 227 1.22 -8.58 17.02
CA VAL A 227 1.30 -7.62 18.13
C VAL A 227 2.54 -7.98 18.95
N PRO A 228 3.62 -7.19 18.90
CA PRO A 228 4.80 -7.47 19.69
C PRO A 228 4.42 -7.47 21.16
N LYS A 229 4.52 -8.63 21.81
CA LYS A 229 4.41 -8.68 23.26
C LYS A 229 5.55 -7.85 23.83
N PRO A 230 5.27 -6.91 24.74
CA PRO A 230 6.36 -6.20 25.42
C PRO A 230 7.28 -7.26 26.02
N PRO A 231 8.61 -7.13 25.90
CA PRO A 231 9.53 -8.10 26.47
C PRO A 231 9.21 -8.17 27.99
N VAL A 232 8.69 -9.29 28.40
CA VAL A 232 8.54 -9.59 29.83
C VAL A 232 9.96 -9.70 30.36
N ILE A 233 10.37 -8.71 31.13
CA ILE A 233 11.65 -8.74 31.82
C ILE A 233 11.44 -9.69 32.99
N ASP A 234 11.55 -10.96 32.71
CA ASP A 234 11.57 -11.94 33.79
C ASP A 234 12.95 -11.88 34.43
N THR A 235 13.00 -11.25 35.60
CA THR A 235 14.20 -11.19 36.44
C THR A 235 14.35 -12.46 37.26
N THR A 236 13.41 -13.39 37.14
CA THR A 236 13.38 -14.67 37.87
C THR A 236 13.89 -15.83 37.02
N GLU A 237 14.22 -15.62 35.74
CA GLU A 237 14.85 -16.67 34.93
C GLU A 237 16.21 -17.05 35.56
N PRO A 238 16.38 -18.32 35.87
CA PRO A 238 17.65 -18.80 36.45
C PRO A 238 18.80 -18.57 35.49
N LEU A 239 19.97 -18.27 36.05
CA LEU A 239 21.20 -18.24 35.26
C LEU A 239 21.52 -19.64 34.73
N HIS A 240 21.87 -19.72 33.47
CA HIS A 240 22.46 -20.91 32.87
C HIS A 240 23.96 -20.88 33.16
N ILE A 241 24.45 -21.86 33.90
CA ILE A 241 25.86 -21.92 34.32
C ILE A 241 26.43 -23.24 33.80
N GLU A 242 27.39 -23.16 32.90
CA GLU A 242 28.14 -24.29 32.40
C GLU A 242 29.62 -24.17 32.77
N ARG A 243 30.28 -25.31 32.98
CA ARG A 243 31.71 -25.35 33.24
C ARG A 243 32.42 -26.11 32.13
N GLU A 244 33.28 -25.42 31.41
CA GLU A 244 34.20 -26.00 30.44
C GLU A 244 35.63 -25.88 30.99
N ASP A 245 36.23 -27.00 31.31
CA ASP A 245 37.58 -27.11 31.91
C ASP A 245 37.72 -26.21 33.15
N ASN A 246 38.46 -25.13 33.02
CA ASN A 246 38.70 -24.15 34.07
C ASN A 246 37.96 -22.85 33.90
N THR A 247 37.00 -22.80 32.96
CA THR A 247 36.19 -21.63 32.62
C THR A 247 34.74 -21.87 32.99
N TRP A 248 34.09 -20.87 33.59
CA TRP A 248 32.67 -20.89 33.83
C TRP A 248 31.97 -20.02 32.79
N LEU A 249 31.05 -20.60 32.01
CA LEU A 249 30.15 -19.88 31.12
C LEU A 249 28.84 -19.59 31.88
N VAL A 250 28.53 -18.33 32.01
CA VAL A 250 27.31 -17.87 32.72
C VAL A 250 26.46 -17.02 31.76
N GLU A 251 25.26 -17.49 31.49
CA GLU A 251 24.31 -16.81 30.61
C GLU A 251 23.03 -16.50 31.34
N GLY A 252 22.46 -15.35 31.04
CA GLY A 252 21.13 -14.95 31.54
C GLY A 252 20.74 -13.55 31.07
N PRO A 253 19.44 -13.31 30.86
CA PRO A 253 18.95 -12.05 30.31
C PRO A 253 19.30 -10.83 31.17
N TRP A 254 19.28 -10.97 32.49
CA TRP A 254 19.66 -9.87 33.38
C TRP A 254 21.17 -9.62 33.38
N LEU A 255 21.99 -10.66 33.26
CA LEU A 255 23.44 -10.55 33.19
C LEU A 255 23.87 -9.85 31.89
N GLN A 256 23.29 -10.21 30.77
CA GLN A 256 23.55 -9.55 29.48
C GLN A 256 23.21 -8.04 29.54
N ARG A 257 22.14 -7.68 30.24
CA ARG A 257 21.79 -6.27 30.46
C ARG A 257 22.76 -5.55 31.36
N LEU A 258 23.20 -6.21 32.43
CA LEU A 258 24.21 -5.66 33.33
C LEU A 258 25.51 -5.41 32.57
N MET A 259 25.95 -6.41 31.78
CA MET A 259 27.16 -6.30 30.96
C MET A 259 27.06 -5.19 29.91
N GLY A 260 25.92 -5.04 29.24
CA GLY A 260 25.69 -3.96 28.27
C GLY A 260 25.79 -2.55 28.86
N ASN A 261 25.68 -2.41 30.18
CA ASN A 261 25.79 -1.14 30.87
C ASN A 261 27.18 -0.85 31.45
N ILE A 262 28.14 -1.75 31.25
CA ILE A 262 29.47 -1.68 31.87
C ILE A 262 30.54 -1.42 30.81
N ASN A 263 31.41 -0.47 31.07
CA ASN A 263 32.61 -0.28 30.28
C ASN A 263 33.74 -1.11 30.88
N PHE A 264 34.01 -2.29 30.33
CA PHE A 264 35.03 -3.19 30.82
C PHE A 264 36.49 -2.67 30.66
N SER A 265 36.70 -1.65 29.87
CA SER A 265 38.01 -0.99 29.76
C SER A 265 38.30 -0.06 30.96
N ASP A 266 37.28 0.33 31.71
CA ASP A 266 37.42 1.19 32.86
C ASP A 266 37.43 0.37 34.17
N TYR A 267 38.42 0.64 35.02
CA TYR A 267 38.60 -0.09 36.28
C TYR A 267 37.43 0.10 37.26
N GLU A 268 36.90 1.29 37.34
CA GLU A 268 35.79 1.61 38.24
C GLU A 268 34.47 0.98 37.82
N SER A 269 34.22 0.93 36.52
CA SER A 269 33.07 0.23 35.94
C SER A 269 33.12 -1.25 36.23
N ARG A 270 34.31 -1.85 36.19
CA ARG A 270 34.53 -3.29 36.57
C ARG A 270 34.28 -3.54 38.04
N LEU A 271 34.70 -2.64 38.92
CA LEU A 271 34.42 -2.75 40.36
C LEU A 271 32.93 -2.65 40.64
N TYR A 272 32.22 -1.76 39.92
CA TYR A 272 30.75 -1.65 40.01
C TYR A 272 30.07 -2.93 39.56
N PHE A 273 30.52 -3.53 38.48
CA PHE A 273 30.02 -4.80 37.97
C PHE A 273 30.21 -5.93 38.97
N ASP A 274 31.42 -6.10 39.56
CA ASP A 274 31.71 -7.07 40.58
C ASP A 274 30.83 -6.90 41.85
N LYS A 275 30.60 -5.64 42.24
CA LYS A 275 29.69 -5.34 43.33
C LYS A 275 28.25 -5.75 43.07
N MET A 276 27.76 -5.46 41.84
CA MET A 276 26.39 -5.83 41.43
C MET A 276 26.21 -7.35 41.35
N LEU A 277 27.22 -8.08 40.83
CA LEU A 277 27.20 -9.55 40.80
C LEU A 277 27.11 -10.12 42.20
N ARG A 278 27.91 -9.64 43.15
CA ARG A 278 27.87 -10.08 44.54
C ARG A 278 26.57 -9.79 45.27
N GLN A 279 25.86 -8.73 44.88
CA GLN A 279 24.55 -8.37 45.46
C GLN A 279 23.40 -9.16 44.89
N SER A 280 23.54 -9.71 43.70
CA SER A 280 22.53 -10.50 43.03
C SER A 280 22.54 -11.98 43.36
N GLY A 281 23.50 -12.45 44.17
CA GLY A 281 23.65 -13.84 44.58
C GLY A 281 24.55 -14.62 43.68
#